data_f3edda36d130cf20b661de149406fbac
#
_entry.id   f3edda36d130cf20b661de149406fbac
#
_cell.length_a   1.000
_cell.length_b   1.000
_cell.length_c   1.000
_cell.angle_alpha   90.00
_cell.angle_beta   90.00
_cell.angle_gamma   90.00
#
_symmetry.space_group_name_H-M   'P 1'
#
loop_
_entity.id
_entity.type
_entity.pdbx_description
1 polymer ?
#
loop_
_entity_poly.entity_id
_entity_poly.type
_entity_poly.pdbx_seq_one_letter_code
_entity_poly.pdbx_strand_id
1 'polypeptide(L)'
;MRGWIGRGLALAMAGAALLSGCASPPPPPPVPQVSAEAPQRAALVRAALEEWERWGRPTVDGWPEVLPQEPAPENYSNVLAYWETVPEGPAVIQRHQQTHDALMTGLMEMLPVGAPQVLPSISLWSHPAWSAAFVSYVMQRAGVPGFVFPPSAAHSFYVDALLANWSSYPEGAAFRPHAPHEYAPRPGDLICADRSISPLYGWEERLAEPGQFRPMHCDVVVASGGGLVQAVGGNVLGAVVLRRFPADAAGRALPPPWDKPPFFVVFENRLDTTR
;
A
#
# COMPACT_ATOMS: atom_id res chain seq x y z
N MET A 1 58.37 73.39 -13.05
CA MET A 1 58.60 72.33 -14.07
C MET A 1 57.83 71.07 -13.59
N ARG A 2 56.88 70.60 -14.44
CA ARG A 2 56.25 69.27 -14.49
C ARG A 2 55.79 68.70 -13.12
N GLY A 3 54.50 68.57 -12.69
CA GLY A 3 53.39 68.11 -13.47
C GLY A 3 53.20 66.56 -13.37
N TRP A 4 52.53 66.06 -12.33
CA TRP A 4 52.01 64.67 -12.41
C TRP A 4 50.61 64.61 -11.87
N ILE A 5 49.72 64.13 -12.78
CA ILE A 5 48.34 63.95 -12.59
C ILE A 5 48.13 62.53 -12.03
N GLY A 6 47.54 62.40 -10.84
CA GLY A 6 47.12 61.12 -10.26
C GLY A 6 45.71 60.82 -10.67
N ARG A 7 45.51 59.73 -11.41
CA ARG A 7 44.16 59.18 -11.78
C ARG A 7 43.63 58.35 -10.61
N GLY A 8 42.55 58.79 -9.99
CA GLY A 8 41.77 58.00 -9.05
C GLY A 8 41.00 56.89 -9.76
N LEU A 9 41.19 55.64 -9.30
CA LEU A 9 40.43 54.47 -9.71
C LEU A 9 39.22 54.35 -8.77
N ALA A 10 38.00 54.55 -9.31
CA ALA A 10 36.76 54.26 -8.59
C ALA A 10 36.47 52.77 -8.68
N LEU A 11 36.50 52.05 -7.57
CA LEU A 11 36.03 50.68 -7.45
C LEU A 11 34.48 50.70 -7.32
N ALA A 12 33.80 50.26 -8.34
CA ALA A 12 32.35 49.95 -8.26
C ALA A 12 32.17 48.58 -7.63
N MET A 13 31.69 48.52 -6.38
CA MET A 13 31.21 47.27 -5.77
C MET A 13 29.84 46.92 -6.34
N ALA A 14 29.78 45.90 -7.19
CA ALA A 14 28.53 45.28 -7.62
C ALA A 14 28.04 44.36 -6.49
N GLY A 15 27.02 44.79 -5.78
CA GLY A 15 26.29 43.96 -4.81
C GLY A 15 25.44 42.92 -5.53
N ALA A 16 25.85 41.65 -5.48
CA ALA A 16 25.03 40.53 -5.92
C ALA A 16 23.96 40.27 -4.85
N ALA A 17 22.72 40.68 -5.15
CA ALA A 17 21.55 40.31 -4.35
C ALA A 17 21.22 38.83 -4.62
N LEU A 18 21.51 37.96 -3.65
CA LEU A 18 21.08 36.58 -3.63
C LEU A 18 19.56 36.55 -3.40
N LEU A 19 18.79 36.45 -4.46
CA LEU A 19 17.38 36.13 -4.39
C LEU A 19 17.25 34.66 -3.97
N SER A 20 17.07 34.41 -2.67
CA SER A 20 16.64 33.12 -2.15
C SER A 20 15.20 32.89 -2.58
N GLY A 21 15.01 32.31 -3.76
CA GLY A 21 13.72 31.84 -4.19
C GLY A 21 13.27 30.69 -3.28
N CYS A 22 12.22 30.91 -2.49
CA CYS A 22 11.51 29.83 -1.82
C CYS A 22 10.93 28.92 -2.91
N ALA A 23 11.58 27.79 -3.18
CA ALA A 23 11.02 26.76 -4.04
C ALA A 23 9.73 26.26 -3.38
N SER A 24 8.60 26.51 -3.99
CA SER A 24 7.35 25.90 -3.55
C SER A 24 7.47 24.38 -3.63
N PRO A 25 6.92 23.62 -2.66
CA PRO A 25 6.93 22.17 -2.74
C PRO A 25 6.25 21.73 -4.05
N PRO A 26 6.71 20.63 -4.68
CA PRO A 26 6.09 20.13 -5.89
C PRO A 26 4.59 19.86 -5.63
N PRO A 27 3.72 20.13 -6.60
CA PRO A 27 2.30 19.84 -6.45
C PRO A 27 2.11 18.34 -6.15
N PRO A 28 1.12 17.98 -5.30
CA PRO A 28 0.81 16.59 -5.04
C PRO A 28 0.51 15.87 -6.36
N PRO A 29 0.85 14.57 -6.47
CA PRO A 29 0.57 13.81 -7.68
C PRO A 29 -0.93 13.87 -8.01
N PRO A 30 -1.30 13.90 -9.30
CA PRO A 30 -2.69 13.96 -9.72
C PRO A 30 -3.44 12.72 -9.18
N VAL A 31 -4.65 12.94 -8.66
CA VAL A 31 -5.54 11.86 -8.23
C VAL A 31 -5.95 11.07 -9.47
N PRO A 32 -5.78 9.73 -9.49
CA PRO A 32 -6.22 8.90 -10.60
C PRO A 32 -7.73 9.10 -10.86
N GLN A 33 -8.10 9.37 -12.12
CA GLN A 33 -9.51 9.52 -12.49
C GLN A 33 -10.16 8.14 -12.67
N VAL A 34 -11.32 7.95 -12.06
CA VAL A 34 -12.09 6.71 -12.15
C VAL A 34 -13.00 6.76 -13.38
N SER A 35 -12.89 5.75 -14.25
CA SER A 35 -13.79 5.57 -15.40
C SER A 35 -15.22 5.29 -14.92
N ALA A 36 -16.21 5.88 -15.59
CA ALA A 36 -17.62 5.71 -15.25
C ALA A 36 -18.24 4.40 -15.80
N GLU A 37 -17.48 3.60 -16.55
CA GLU A 37 -18.05 2.48 -17.35
C GLU A 37 -18.22 1.16 -16.59
N ALA A 38 -17.74 1.04 -15.35
CA ALA A 38 -17.79 -0.23 -14.62
C ALA A 38 -18.14 0.01 -13.14
N PRO A 39 -19.42 -0.12 -12.72
CA PRO A 39 -19.88 0.30 -11.40
C PRO A 39 -19.10 -0.30 -10.21
N GLN A 40 -18.89 -1.62 -10.18
CA GLN A 40 -18.21 -2.28 -9.05
C GLN A 40 -16.69 -2.10 -9.08
N ARG A 41 -16.08 -2.16 -10.26
CA ARG A 41 -14.65 -1.83 -10.42
C ARG A 41 -14.39 -0.38 -9.99
N ALA A 42 -15.23 0.54 -10.47
CA ALA A 42 -15.12 1.96 -10.10
C ALA A 42 -15.35 2.18 -8.60
N ALA A 43 -16.27 1.45 -7.97
CA ALA A 43 -16.50 1.52 -6.53
C ALA A 43 -15.28 1.04 -5.73
N LEU A 44 -14.61 -0.04 -6.17
CA LEU A 44 -13.40 -0.55 -5.54
C LEU A 44 -12.24 0.47 -5.64
N VAL A 45 -12.03 1.04 -6.82
CA VAL A 45 -11.02 2.08 -7.02
C VAL A 45 -11.30 3.30 -6.15
N ARG A 46 -12.55 3.76 -6.08
CA ARG A 46 -12.94 4.87 -5.20
C ARG A 46 -12.67 4.56 -3.74
N ALA A 47 -13.08 3.39 -3.25
CA ALA A 47 -12.84 2.99 -1.86
C ALA A 47 -11.35 2.98 -1.51
N ALA A 48 -10.50 2.46 -2.39
CA ALA A 48 -9.06 2.46 -2.19
C ALA A 48 -8.46 3.88 -2.18
N LEU A 49 -8.91 4.76 -3.09
CA LEU A 49 -8.46 6.15 -3.17
C LEU A 49 -8.95 6.99 -2.00
N GLU A 50 -10.20 6.81 -1.54
CA GLU A 50 -10.74 7.47 -0.36
C GLU A 50 -9.92 7.13 0.90
N GLU A 51 -9.51 5.87 1.05
CA GLU A 51 -8.63 5.48 2.16
C GLU A 51 -7.23 6.10 2.01
N TRP A 52 -6.64 6.07 0.83
CA TRP A 52 -5.36 6.73 0.58
C TRP A 52 -5.42 8.25 0.89
N GLU A 53 -6.50 8.91 0.52
CA GLU A 53 -6.73 10.32 0.86
C GLU A 53 -6.86 10.54 2.38
N ARG A 54 -7.59 9.66 3.06
CA ARG A 54 -7.75 9.69 4.52
C ARG A 54 -6.40 9.59 5.25
N TRP A 55 -5.44 8.86 4.68
CA TRP A 55 -4.10 8.72 5.21
C TRP A 55 -3.12 9.83 4.76
N GLY A 56 -3.62 10.92 4.15
CA GLY A 56 -2.80 12.06 3.73
C GLY A 56 -2.07 11.89 2.42
N ARG A 57 -2.48 10.95 1.57
CA ARG A 57 -1.97 10.70 0.21
C ARG A 57 -0.48 10.32 0.12
N PRO A 58 0.06 9.48 1.02
CA PRO A 58 1.45 9.08 0.93
C PRO A 58 1.69 8.27 -0.35
N THR A 59 2.77 8.60 -1.06
CA THR A 59 3.09 7.98 -2.35
C THR A 59 4.55 7.54 -2.36
N VAL A 60 4.81 6.35 -2.90
CA VAL A 60 6.17 5.80 -3.04
C VAL A 60 6.38 5.20 -4.43
N ASP A 61 7.61 5.26 -4.91
CA ASP A 61 8.01 4.61 -6.14
C ASP A 61 8.51 3.20 -5.88
N GLY A 62 7.97 2.23 -6.60
CA GLY A 62 8.42 0.85 -6.60
C GLY A 62 8.30 0.16 -5.24
N TRP A 63 9.42 -0.34 -4.76
CA TRP A 63 9.54 -1.19 -3.57
C TRP A 63 10.37 -0.49 -2.50
N PRO A 64 9.76 0.33 -1.62
CA PRO A 64 10.49 0.95 -0.52
C PRO A 64 11.05 -0.13 0.41
N GLU A 65 12.14 0.19 1.09
CA GLU A 65 12.58 -0.63 2.21
C GLU A 65 11.54 -0.54 3.32
N VAL A 66 10.91 -1.69 3.57
CA VAL A 66 9.81 -1.79 4.55
C VAL A 66 10.40 -2.33 5.84
N LEU A 67 10.69 -1.45 6.78
CA LEU A 67 10.77 -1.85 8.18
C LEU A 67 9.36 -1.84 8.77
N PRO A 68 9.02 -2.75 9.69
CA PRO A 68 7.76 -2.66 10.42
C PRO A 68 7.66 -1.27 11.05
N GLN A 69 6.62 -0.54 10.71
CA GLN A 69 6.34 0.80 11.25
C GLN A 69 4.98 0.78 11.92
N GLU A 70 4.91 1.46 13.06
CA GLU A 70 3.65 1.73 13.73
C GLU A 70 2.89 2.78 12.93
N PRO A 71 1.60 2.61 12.68
CA PRO A 71 0.76 3.68 12.17
C PRO A 71 0.80 4.89 13.12
N ALA A 72 0.68 6.09 12.58
CA ALA A 72 0.51 7.27 13.42
C ALA A 72 -0.78 7.13 14.28
N PRO A 73 -0.75 7.54 15.57
CA PRO A 73 -1.86 7.30 16.51
C PRO A 73 -3.23 7.77 16.02
N GLU A 74 -3.27 8.85 15.26
CA GLU A 74 -4.50 9.38 14.65
C GLU A 74 -5.15 8.40 13.66
N ASN A 75 -4.40 7.41 13.18
CA ASN A 75 -4.87 6.40 12.23
C ASN A 75 -5.27 5.06 12.90
N TYR A 76 -5.14 4.92 14.22
CA TYR A 76 -5.49 3.66 14.90
C TYR A 76 -6.96 3.28 14.71
N SER A 77 -7.88 4.23 14.69
CA SER A 77 -9.29 3.98 14.41
C SER A 77 -9.52 3.43 13.00
N ASN A 78 -8.72 3.86 12.01
CA ASN A 78 -8.78 3.31 10.66
C ASN A 78 -8.32 1.85 10.63
N VAL A 79 -7.20 1.55 11.31
CA VAL A 79 -6.69 0.16 11.41
C VAL A 79 -7.66 -0.75 12.14
N LEU A 80 -8.31 -0.27 13.22
CA LEU A 80 -9.40 -1.01 13.89
C LEU A 80 -10.54 -1.33 12.94
N ALA A 81 -11.01 -0.35 12.16
CA ALA A 81 -12.08 -0.57 11.18
C ALA A 81 -11.70 -1.61 10.12
N TYR A 82 -10.41 -1.70 9.72
CA TYR A 82 -9.97 -2.77 8.83
C TYR A 82 -10.02 -4.13 9.50
N TRP A 83 -9.57 -4.25 10.76
CA TRP A 83 -9.66 -5.50 11.52
C TRP A 83 -11.10 -5.96 11.75
N GLU A 84 -12.03 -5.06 11.93
CA GLU A 84 -13.46 -5.40 12.14
C GLU A 84 -14.11 -6.04 10.91
N THR A 85 -13.49 -5.95 9.71
CA THR A 85 -14.03 -6.54 8.48
C THR A 85 -13.66 -8.00 8.25
N VAL A 86 -12.71 -8.52 9.02
CA VAL A 86 -12.20 -9.88 8.85
C VAL A 86 -12.60 -10.77 10.04
N PRO A 87 -12.88 -12.07 9.81
CA PRO A 87 -13.30 -12.98 10.88
C PRO A 87 -12.33 -13.09 12.05
N GLU A 88 -11.04 -12.96 11.78
CA GLU A 88 -9.97 -13.01 12.78
C GLU A 88 -9.82 -11.70 13.59
N GLY A 89 -10.45 -10.63 13.13
CA GLY A 89 -10.28 -9.29 13.67
C GLY A 89 -10.54 -9.16 15.16
N PRO A 90 -11.66 -9.66 15.71
CA PRO A 90 -11.93 -9.57 17.15
C PRO A 90 -10.82 -10.17 18.01
N ALA A 91 -10.27 -11.32 17.61
CA ALA A 91 -9.17 -11.98 18.34
C ALA A 91 -7.85 -11.19 18.21
N VAL A 92 -7.61 -10.55 17.08
CA VAL A 92 -6.45 -9.68 16.86
C VAL A 92 -6.55 -8.43 17.74
N ILE A 93 -7.69 -7.75 17.71
CA ILE A 93 -7.95 -6.55 18.53
C ILE A 93 -7.78 -6.87 20.02
N GLN A 94 -8.39 -7.96 20.50
CA GLN A 94 -8.27 -8.38 21.89
C GLN A 94 -6.81 -8.65 22.29
N ARG A 95 -6.04 -9.29 21.43
CA ARG A 95 -4.61 -9.55 21.68
C ARG A 95 -3.80 -8.26 21.76
N HIS A 96 -4.06 -7.29 20.88
CA HIS A 96 -3.42 -5.98 20.94
C HIS A 96 -3.72 -5.28 22.26
N GLN A 97 -5.00 -5.27 22.69
CA GLN A 97 -5.40 -4.68 23.97
C GLN A 97 -4.69 -5.35 25.15
N GLN A 98 -4.72 -6.68 25.21
CA GLN A 98 -4.04 -7.44 26.28
C GLN A 98 -2.53 -7.18 26.32
N THR A 99 -1.89 -7.11 25.15
CA THR A 99 -0.45 -6.81 25.07
C THR A 99 -0.16 -5.39 25.54
N HIS A 100 -0.96 -4.42 25.11
CA HIS A 100 -0.85 -3.04 25.58
C HIS A 100 -1.00 -2.94 27.10
N ASP A 101 -2.04 -3.54 27.66
CA ASP A 101 -2.31 -3.48 29.10
C ASP A 101 -1.20 -4.14 29.94
N ALA A 102 -0.68 -5.28 29.47
CA ALA A 102 0.45 -5.96 30.11
C ALA A 102 1.72 -5.11 30.08
N LEU A 103 2.02 -4.47 28.96
CA LEU A 103 3.18 -3.59 28.82
C LEU A 103 3.05 -2.33 29.67
N MET A 104 1.86 -1.71 29.71
CA MET A 104 1.60 -0.54 30.53
C MET A 104 1.73 -0.87 32.02
N THR A 105 1.20 -2.02 32.47
CA THR A 105 1.31 -2.48 33.85
C THR A 105 2.78 -2.70 34.22
N GLY A 106 3.53 -3.47 33.42
CA GLY A 106 4.95 -3.72 33.67
C GLY A 106 5.80 -2.45 33.64
N LEU A 107 5.49 -1.49 32.77
CA LEU A 107 6.19 -0.20 32.73
C LEU A 107 5.91 0.62 34.00
N MET A 108 4.65 0.68 34.45
CA MET A 108 4.27 1.39 35.67
C MET A 108 4.95 0.81 36.93
N GLU A 109 5.11 -0.51 36.99
CA GLU A 109 5.82 -1.18 38.08
C GLU A 109 7.32 -0.89 38.10
N MET A 110 7.93 -0.61 36.96
CA MET A 110 9.37 -0.36 36.82
C MET A 110 9.77 1.11 36.99
N LEU A 111 8.83 2.05 36.82
CA LEU A 111 9.14 3.48 36.90
C LEU A 111 9.14 3.99 38.33
N PRO A 112 10.14 4.82 38.74
CA PRO A 112 10.09 5.54 40.00
C PRO A 112 8.85 6.44 40.09
N VAL A 113 8.31 6.57 41.29
CA VAL A 113 7.19 7.49 41.55
C VAL A 113 7.56 8.91 41.11
N GLY A 114 6.80 9.48 40.17
CA GLY A 114 7.02 10.83 39.63
C GLY A 114 7.97 10.92 38.43
N ALA A 115 8.43 9.78 37.89
CA ALA A 115 9.20 9.79 36.64
C ALA A 115 8.34 10.26 35.45
N PRO A 116 8.90 11.03 34.48
CA PRO A 116 8.17 11.35 33.26
C PRO A 116 7.87 10.06 32.51
N GLN A 117 6.59 9.85 32.19
CA GLN A 117 6.13 8.69 31.44
C GLN A 117 6.54 8.84 29.97
N VAL A 118 7.73 8.37 29.62
CA VAL A 118 8.11 8.14 28.23
C VAL A 118 7.64 6.73 27.88
N LEU A 119 6.49 6.61 27.25
CA LEU A 119 5.98 5.33 26.77
C LEU A 119 6.92 4.82 25.68
N PRO A 120 7.44 3.59 25.78
CA PRO A 120 8.22 3.02 24.69
C PRO A 120 7.38 2.94 23.43
N SER A 121 7.95 3.29 22.29
CA SER A 121 7.33 3.05 21.00
C SER A 121 7.29 1.55 20.73
N ILE A 122 6.16 0.92 21.04
CA ILE A 122 5.95 -0.50 20.83
C ILE A 122 5.03 -0.66 19.63
N SER A 123 5.49 -1.42 18.64
CA SER A 123 4.76 -1.68 17.41
C SER A 123 3.59 -2.66 17.65
N LEU A 124 2.52 -2.16 18.29
CA LEU A 124 1.32 -2.96 18.58
C LEU A 124 0.42 -3.11 17.37
N TRP A 125 0.43 -2.16 16.46
CA TRP A 125 -0.47 -2.11 15.29
C TRP A 125 0.20 -2.55 13.99
N SER A 126 1.51 -2.70 13.96
CA SER A 126 2.23 -3.26 12.81
C SER A 126 2.25 -4.79 12.79
N HIS A 127 1.97 -5.45 13.92
CA HIS A 127 1.93 -6.89 14.03
C HIS A 127 0.64 -7.39 14.72
N PRO A 128 -0.10 -8.33 14.10
CA PRO A 128 0.11 -8.83 12.74
C PRO A 128 -0.13 -7.75 11.69
N ALA A 129 0.48 -7.92 10.50
CA ALA A 129 0.34 -6.99 9.40
C ALA A 129 -1.13 -6.88 8.95
N TRP A 130 -1.67 -5.66 8.90
CA TRP A 130 -3.08 -5.40 8.60
C TRP A 130 -3.38 -5.18 7.09
N SER A 131 -2.41 -5.40 6.21
CA SER A 131 -2.57 -5.16 4.77
C SER A 131 -3.68 -5.99 4.13
N ALA A 132 -3.88 -7.24 4.54
CA ALA A 132 -4.96 -8.09 4.03
C ALA A 132 -6.33 -7.66 4.57
N ALA A 133 -6.40 -7.22 5.83
CA ALA A 133 -7.61 -6.64 6.40
C ALA A 133 -8.01 -5.34 5.69
N PHE A 134 -7.05 -4.51 5.30
CA PHE A 134 -7.29 -3.33 4.46
C PHE A 134 -7.91 -3.70 3.10
N VAL A 135 -7.36 -4.69 2.37
CA VAL A 135 -7.94 -5.13 1.09
C VAL A 135 -9.36 -5.67 1.31
N SER A 136 -9.59 -6.44 2.37
CA SER A 136 -10.92 -6.95 2.74
C SER A 136 -11.90 -5.80 3.02
N TYR A 137 -11.45 -4.77 3.72
CA TYR A 137 -12.24 -3.57 4.01
C TYR A 137 -12.64 -2.82 2.73
N VAL A 138 -11.70 -2.54 1.80
CA VAL A 138 -12.04 -1.81 0.57
C VAL A 138 -12.93 -2.64 -0.35
N MET A 139 -12.80 -3.97 -0.38
CA MET A 139 -13.73 -4.87 -1.07
C MET A 139 -15.15 -4.76 -0.49
N GLN A 140 -15.30 -4.81 0.83
CA GLN A 140 -16.60 -4.63 1.50
C GLN A 140 -17.19 -3.24 1.23
N ARG A 141 -16.38 -2.19 1.30
CA ARG A 141 -16.77 -0.81 0.99
C ARG A 141 -17.23 -0.63 -0.45
N ALA A 142 -16.67 -1.40 -1.37
CA ALA A 142 -17.09 -1.44 -2.78
C ALA A 142 -18.38 -2.28 -3.00
N GLY A 143 -18.94 -2.89 -1.96
CA GLY A 143 -20.13 -3.73 -2.05
C GLY A 143 -19.85 -5.13 -2.63
N VAL A 144 -18.60 -5.59 -2.61
CA VAL A 144 -18.27 -6.95 -3.04
C VAL A 144 -18.72 -7.95 -1.98
N PRO A 145 -19.59 -8.92 -2.33
CA PRO A 145 -20.08 -9.90 -1.36
C PRO A 145 -18.97 -10.79 -0.81
N GLY A 146 -19.03 -11.17 0.48
CA GLY A 146 -18.02 -11.99 1.14
C GLY A 146 -17.87 -13.41 0.56
N PHE A 147 -18.88 -13.94 -0.15
CA PHE A 147 -18.74 -15.20 -0.86
C PHE A 147 -18.01 -15.07 -2.20
N VAL A 148 -17.92 -13.85 -2.75
CA VAL A 148 -17.15 -13.53 -3.96
C VAL A 148 -15.70 -13.21 -3.63
N PHE A 149 -15.49 -12.43 -2.58
CA PHE A 149 -14.20 -12.13 -2.02
C PHE A 149 -14.23 -12.41 -0.51
N PRO A 150 -13.83 -13.61 -0.06
CA PRO A 150 -13.82 -13.96 1.35
C PRO A 150 -12.84 -13.08 2.13
N PRO A 151 -13.31 -12.27 3.08
CA PRO A 151 -12.42 -11.41 3.86
C PRO A 151 -11.48 -12.25 4.74
N SER A 152 -10.23 -11.83 4.84
CA SER A 152 -9.22 -12.54 5.64
C SER A 152 -8.14 -11.60 6.16
N ALA A 153 -7.60 -11.95 7.33
CA ALA A 153 -6.43 -11.30 7.93
C ALA A 153 -5.12 -11.60 7.19
N ALA A 154 -5.10 -12.60 6.29
CA ALA A 154 -3.92 -12.96 5.53
C ALA A 154 -4.21 -13.02 4.02
N HIS A 155 -3.37 -12.39 3.23
CA HIS A 155 -3.49 -12.37 1.77
C HIS A 155 -3.54 -13.78 1.15
N SER A 156 -2.76 -14.72 1.67
CA SER A 156 -2.69 -16.09 1.14
C SER A 156 -4.04 -16.80 1.15
N PHE A 157 -4.90 -16.55 2.14
CA PHE A 157 -6.17 -17.26 2.25
C PHE A 157 -7.22 -16.76 1.26
N TYR A 158 -7.35 -15.44 1.06
CA TYR A 158 -8.27 -14.98 0.03
C TYR A 158 -7.70 -15.22 -1.39
N VAL A 159 -6.38 -15.21 -1.58
CA VAL A 159 -5.74 -15.63 -2.84
C VAL A 159 -6.12 -17.08 -3.17
N ASP A 160 -6.04 -17.98 -2.20
CA ASP A 160 -6.47 -19.39 -2.37
C ASP A 160 -7.94 -19.49 -2.76
N ALA A 161 -8.81 -18.73 -2.09
CA ALA A 161 -10.23 -18.73 -2.40
C ALA A 161 -10.52 -18.22 -3.82
N LEU A 162 -9.83 -17.17 -4.27
CA LEU A 162 -9.96 -16.65 -5.64
C LEU A 162 -9.46 -17.67 -6.67
N LEU A 163 -8.32 -18.32 -6.42
CA LEU A 163 -7.77 -19.36 -7.28
C LEU A 163 -8.67 -20.61 -7.34
N ALA A 164 -9.20 -21.05 -6.19
CA ALA A 164 -10.13 -22.16 -6.12
C ALA A 164 -11.43 -21.87 -6.89
N ASN A 165 -11.98 -20.65 -6.76
CA ASN A 165 -13.16 -20.21 -7.50
C ASN A 165 -12.89 -20.20 -9.01
N TRP A 166 -11.77 -19.61 -9.43
CA TRP A 166 -11.33 -19.63 -10.82
C TRP A 166 -11.16 -21.06 -11.36
N SER A 167 -10.51 -21.95 -10.61
CA SER A 167 -10.29 -23.35 -11.04
C SER A 167 -11.61 -24.12 -11.19
N SER A 168 -12.61 -23.81 -10.35
CA SER A 168 -13.92 -24.48 -10.39
C SER A 168 -14.87 -23.88 -11.42
N TYR A 169 -14.81 -22.56 -11.66
CA TYR A 169 -15.76 -21.83 -12.50
C TYR A 169 -15.06 -20.75 -13.33
N PRO A 170 -14.20 -21.11 -14.30
CA PRO A 170 -13.37 -20.14 -15.01
C PRO A 170 -14.16 -19.02 -15.71
N GLU A 171 -15.32 -19.35 -16.29
CA GLU A 171 -16.16 -18.39 -17.00
C GLU A 171 -16.96 -17.49 -16.05
N GLY A 172 -17.34 -17.99 -14.87
CA GLY A 172 -18.17 -17.29 -13.89
C GLY A 172 -17.37 -16.65 -12.75
N ALA A 173 -16.06 -16.90 -12.66
CA ALA A 173 -15.24 -16.35 -11.60
C ALA A 173 -15.13 -14.83 -11.69
N ALA A 174 -15.41 -14.14 -10.59
CA ALA A 174 -15.33 -12.69 -10.49
C ALA A 174 -13.89 -12.14 -10.57
N PHE A 175 -12.91 -12.99 -10.27
CA PHE A 175 -11.48 -12.67 -10.34
C PHE A 175 -10.74 -13.75 -11.14
N ARG A 176 -10.10 -13.34 -12.23
CA ARG A 176 -9.32 -14.21 -13.08
C ARG A 176 -7.82 -13.99 -12.83
N PRO A 177 -7.06 -15.05 -12.48
CA PRO A 177 -5.63 -14.93 -12.31
C PRO A 177 -4.91 -14.84 -13.68
N HIS A 178 -3.88 -14.01 -13.72
CA HIS A 178 -2.97 -13.87 -14.84
C HIS A 178 -1.53 -13.83 -14.34
N ALA A 179 -0.60 -14.33 -15.14
CA ALA A 179 0.81 -14.10 -14.91
C ALA A 179 1.12 -12.59 -15.14
N PRO A 180 1.93 -11.95 -14.27
CA PRO A 180 2.20 -10.51 -14.37
C PRO A 180 2.83 -10.08 -15.70
N HIS A 181 3.57 -10.98 -16.35
CA HIS A 181 4.21 -10.72 -17.64
C HIS A 181 3.27 -10.88 -18.85
N GLU A 182 2.07 -11.42 -18.66
CA GLU A 182 1.09 -11.66 -19.72
C GLU A 182 -0.04 -10.64 -19.77
N TYR A 183 -0.33 -10.02 -18.63
CA TYR A 183 -1.50 -9.17 -18.48
C TYR A 183 -1.14 -7.76 -18.00
N ALA A 184 -1.71 -6.75 -18.66
CA ALA A 184 -1.61 -5.35 -18.25
C ALA A 184 -2.68 -5.04 -17.21
N PRO A 185 -2.32 -4.75 -15.94
CA PRO A 185 -3.30 -4.49 -14.90
C PRO A 185 -4.14 -3.25 -15.22
N ARG A 186 -5.44 -3.34 -14.91
CA ARG A 186 -6.41 -2.25 -15.10
C ARG A 186 -6.93 -1.78 -13.74
N PRO A 187 -7.43 -0.53 -13.63
CA PRO A 187 -8.04 -0.04 -12.39
C PRO A 187 -9.10 -1.01 -11.86
N GLY A 188 -9.03 -1.35 -10.57
CA GLY A 188 -9.88 -2.33 -9.89
C GLY A 188 -9.35 -3.76 -9.88
N ASP A 189 -8.24 -4.06 -10.54
CA ASP A 189 -7.55 -5.34 -10.42
C ASP A 189 -6.74 -5.39 -9.11
N LEU A 190 -6.35 -6.62 -8.68
CA LEU A 190 -5.38 -6.80 -7.61
C LEU A 190 -4.04 -7.23 -8.20
N ILE A 191 -2.95 -6.65 -7.73
CA ILE A 191 -1.60 -7.10 -8.03
C ILE A 191 -0.94 -7.62 -6.76
N CYS A 192 -0.47 -8.87 -6.76
CA CYS A 192 0.01 -9.56 -5.56
C CYS A 192 1.46 -10.02 -5.70
N ALA A 193 2.24 -9.77 -4.64
CA ALA A 193 3.64 -10.17 -4.51
C ALA A 193 3.80 -11.21 -3.39
N ASP A 194 4.70 -12.16 -3.61
CA ASP A 194 5.11 -13.12 -2.59
C ASP A 194 6.33 -12.60 -1.82
N ARG A 195 6.22 -12.50 -0.50
CA ARG A 195 7.25 -11.99 0.41
C ARG A 195 7.97 -13.10 1.16
N SER A 196 7.80 -14.35 0.76
CA SER A 196 8.49 -15.49 1.38
C SER A 196 9.97 -15.56 0.97
N ILE A 197 10.76 -16.33 1.71
CA ILE A 197 12.18 -16.57 1.40
C ILE A 197 12.35 -17.33 0.08
N SER A 198 11.38 -18.21 -0.25
CA SER A 198 11.31 -18.92 -1.54
C SER A 198 10.06 -18.45 -2.28
N PRO A 199 10.15 -17.32 -3.02
CA PRO A 199 8.97 -16.70 -3.59
C PRO A 199 8.42 -17.51 -4.78
N LEU A 200 7.10 -17.44 -4.93
CA LEU A 200 6.40 -17.90 -6.14
C LEU A 200 6.65 -16.91 -7.28
N TYR A 201 6.77 -17.44 -8.49
CA TYR A 201 6.90 -16.63 -9.72
C TYR A 201 5.68 -16.71 -10.63
N GLY A 202 4.75 -17.62 -10.32
CA GLY A 202 3.48 -17.80 -11.01
C GLY A 202 2.37 -18.22 -10.04
N TRP A 203 1.14 -17.90 -10.39
CA TRP A 203 -0.04 -18.25 -9.57
C TRP A 203 -0.31 -19.76 -9.56
N GLU A 204 0.12 -20.48 -10.61
CA GLU A 204 -0.02 -21.92 -10.72
C GLU A 204 0.72 -22.67 -9.62
N GLU A 205 1.88 -22.14 -9.21
CA GLU A 205 2.66 -22.70 -8.11
C GLU A 205 1.89 -22.67 -6.80
N ARG A 206 1.04 -21.64 -6.61
CA ARG A 206 0.21 -21.53 -5.39
C ARG A 206 -0.84 -22.63 -5.29
N LEU A 207 -1.31 -23.19 -6.40
CA LEU A 207 -2.26 -24.31 -6.41
C LEU A 207 -1.69 -25.58 -5.78
N ALA A 208 -0.37 -25.72 -5.66
CA ALA A 208 0.27 -26.88 -5.05
C ALA A 208 0.26 -26.83 -3.50
N GLU A 209 -0.04 -25.68 -2.88
CA GLU A 209 0.01 -25.50 -1.41
C GLU A 209 -1.20 -24.73 -0.85
N PRO A 210 -2.44 -25.06 -1.23
CA PRO A 210 -3.61 -24.30 -0.79
C PRO A 210 -3.82 -24.43 0.71
N GLY A 211 -4.36 -23.35 1.34
CA GLY A 211 -4.67 -23.32 2.76
C GLY A 211 -3.48 -23.11 3.67
N GLN A 212 -2.26 -23.06 3.17
CA GLN A 212 -1.09 -22.77 3.96
C GLN A 212 -0.85 -21.26 4.05
N PHE A 213 -0.54 -20.76 5.25
CA PHE A 213 -0.11 -19.37 5.40
C PHE A 213 1.17 -19.12 4.62
N ARG A 214 1.18 -18.06 3.83
CA ARG A 214 2.35 -17.57 3.12
C ARG A 214 2.40 -16.03 3.21
N PRO A 215 3.54 -15.43 3.55
CA PRO A 215 3.64 -13.97 3.61
C PRO A 215 3.52 -13.39 2.20
N MET A 216 2.42 -12.71 1.94
CA MET A 216 2.10 -12.06 0.67
C MET A 216 1.73 -10.61 0.89
N HIS A 217 1.65 -9.86 -0.20
CA HIS A 217 1.09 -8.51 -0.21
C HIS A 217 0.34 -8.28 -1.51
N CYS A 218 -0.88 -7.76 -1.42
CA CYS A 218 -1.67 -7.37 -2.57
C CYS A 218 -2.06 -5.89 -2.46
N ASP A 219 -2.02 -5.21 -3.60
CA ASP A 219 -2.47 -3.84 -3.77
C ASP A 219 -3.65 -3.79 -4.75
N VAL A 220 -4.54 -2.82 -4.56
CA VAL A 220 -5.62 -2.51 -5.51
C VAL A 220 -5.09 -1.56 -6.57
N VAL A 221 -5.10 -1.98 -7.83
CA VAL A 221 -4.71 -1.12 -8.96
C VAL A 221 -5.72 0.01 -9.10
N VAL A 222 -5.25 1.25 -9.13
CA VAL A 222 -6.12 2.44 -9.20
C VAL A 222 -5.90 3.23 -10.50
N ALA A 223 -4.75 3.07 -11.14
CA ALA A 223 -4.46 3.63 -12.46
C ALA A 223 -3.40 2.81 -13.18
N SER A 224 -3.43 2.80 -14.51
CA SER A 224 -2.37 2.28 -15.36
C SER A 224 -2.23 3.12 -16.62
N GLY A 225 -1.00 3.33 -17.06
CA GLY A 225 -0.67 4.15 -18.24
C GLY A 225 0.58 4.99 -18.01
N GLY A 226 1.10 5.60 -19.07
CA GLY A 226 2.30 6.44 -18.99
C GLY A 226 3.55 5.71 -18.48
N GLY A 227 3.66 4.39 -18.72
CA GLY A 227 4.78 3.58 -18.25
C GLY A 227 4.70 3.21 -16.76
N LEU A 228 3.55 3.35 -16.12
CA LEU A 228 3.33 3.06 -14.70
C LEU A 228 2.06 2.24 -14.47
N VAL A 229 2.12 1.36 -13.48
CA VAL A 229 0.98 0.81 -12.76
C VAL A 229 0.95 1.46 -11.37
N GLN A 230 -0.18 2.08 -11.02
CA GLN A 230 -0.38 2.69 -9.71
C GLN A 230 -1.38 1.86 -8.90
N ALA A 231 -1.01 1.50 -7.69
CA ALA A 231 -1.82 0.65 -6.84
C ALA A 231 -1.80 1.14 -5.38
N VAL A 232 -2.90 0.96 -4.67
CA VAL A 232 -3.03 1.35 -3.26
C VAL A 232 -2.94 0.10 -2.39
N GLY A 233 -2.01 0.11 -1.46
CA GLY A 233 -1.80 -0.96 -0.48
C GLY A 233 -1.86 -0.47 0.96
N GLY A 234 -2.38 -1.33 1.84
CA GLY A 234 -2.38 -1.09 3.29
C GLY A 234 -1.12 -1.62 3.95
N ASN A 235 -0.75 -1.03 5.08
CA ASN A 235 0.43 -1.41 5.88
C ASN A 235 1.75 -1.34 5.08
N VAL A 236 1.84 -0.39 4.17
CA VAL A 236 3.09 -0.02 3.51
C VAL A 236 3.69 1.14 4.30
N LEU A 237 4.87 0.94 4.93
CA LEU A 237 5.47 1.92 5.85
C LEU A 237 4.51 2.36 6.98
N GLY A 238 3.67 1.44 7.48
CA GLY A 238 2.68 1.73 8.52
C GLY A 238 1.48 2.57 8.06
N ALA A 239 1.26 2.74 6.76
CA ALA A 239 0.21 3.58 6.19
C ALA A 239 -0.55 2.89 5.04
N VAL A 240 -1.63 3.53 4.57
CA VAL A 240 -2.22 3.25 3.25
C VAL A 240 -1.52 4.12 2.22
N VAL A 241 -0.84 3.50 1.27
CA VAL A 241 0.11 4.15 0.36
C VAL A 241 -0.24 3.89 -1.09
N LEU A 242 -0.15 4.91 -1.93
CA LEU A 242 -0.12 4.76 -3.38
C LEU A 242 1.29 4.37 -3.83
N ARG A 243 1.42 3.20 -4.42
CA ARG A 243 2.67 2.66 -4.97
C ARG A 243 2.68 2.81 -6.48
N ARG A 244 3.80 3.25 -7.04
CA ARG A 244 3.97 3.41 -8.49
C ARG A 244 5.01 2.42 -8.98
N PHE A 245 4.59 1.47 -9.79
CA PHE A 245 5.46 0.44 -10.35
C PHE A 245 5.74 0.75 -11.82
N PRO A 246 7.00 0.63 -12.28
CA PRO A 246 7.33 0.73 -13.69
C PRO A 246 6.56 -0.31 -14.52
N ALA A 247 6.10 0.10 -15.71
CA ALA A 247 5.42 -0.77 -16.66
C ALA A 247 6.09 -0.73 -18.03
N ASP A 248 5.96 -1.81 -18.78
CA ASP A 248 6.42 -1.89 -20.15
C ASP A 248 5.50 -1.14 -21.13
N ALA A 249 5.85 -1.13 -22.41
CA ALA A 249 5.08 -0.48 -23.46
C ALA A 249 3.65 -1.06 -23.64
N ALA A 250 3.42 -2.31 -23.21
CA ALA A 250 2.10 -2.94 -23.19
C ALA A 250 1.31 -2.66 -21.92
N GLY A 251 1.88 -1.93 -20.94
CA GLY A 251 1.25 -1.59 -19.67
C GLY A 251 1.37 -2.67 -18.60
N ARG A 252 2.20 -3.71 -18.82
CA ARG A 252 2.43 -4.79 -17.84
C ARG A 252 3.46 -4.33 -16.82
N ALA A 253 3.24 -4.63 -15.53
CA ALA A 253 4.20 -4.28 -14.48
C ALA A 253 5.55 -4.96 -14.74
N LEU A 254 6.62 -4.19 -14.70
CA LEU A 254 7.97 -4.74 -14.83
C LEU A 254 8.33 -5.57 -13.59
N PRO A 255 9.19 -6.59 -13.73
CA PRO A 255 9.73 -7.32 -12.59
C PRO A 255 10.39 -6.37 -11.58
N PRO A 256 10.28 -6.63 -10.28
CA PRO A 256 10.99 -5.88 -9.27
C PRO A 256 12.51 -6.10 -9.37
N PRO A 257 13.31 -5.26 -8.69
CA PRO A 257 14.71 -5.57 -8.40
C PRO A 257 14.84 -6.97 -7.77
N TRP A 258 15.97 -7.63 -7.99
CA TRP A 258 16.20 -9.03 -7.58
C TRP A 258 16.06 -9.29 -6.06
N ASP A 259 16.27 -8.25 -5.24
CA ASP A 259 16.17 -8.29 -3.78
C ASP A 259 14.77 -7.94 -3.25
N LYS A 260 13.82 -7.71 -4.15
CA LYS A 260 12.45 -7.33 -3.79
C LYS A 260 11.44 -8.44 -4.13
N PRO A 261 10.32 -8.52 -3.38
CA PRO A 261 9.30 -9.52 -3.59
C PRO A 261 8.73 -9.50 -5.00
N PRO A 262 8.79 -10.62 -5.76
CA PRO A 262 8.23 -10.68 -7.11
C PRO A 262 6.70 -10.65 -7.08
N PHE A 263 6.11 -10.03 -8.09
CA PHE A 263 4.71 -10.25 -8.40
C PHE A 263 4.54 -11.66 -8.96
N PHE A 264 3.59 -12.43 -8.44
CA PHE A 264 3.30 -13.79 -8.89
C PHE A 264 1.92 -13.92 -9.53
N VAL A 265 1.01 -12.97 -9.29
CA VAL A 265 -0.34 -12.94 -9.86
C VAL A 265 -0.88 -11.54 -10.01
N VAL A 266 -1.63 -11.31 -11.08
CA VAL A 266 -2.58 -10.22 -11.21
C VAL A 266 -3.97 -10.84 -11.31
N PHE A 267 -4.88 -10.46 -10.40
CA PHE A 267 -6.27 -10.84 -10.50
C PHE A 267 -7.05 -9.80 -11.30
N GLU A 268 -7.44 -10.16 -12.52
CA GLU A 268 -8.37 -9.36 -13.30
C GLU A 268 -9.73 -9.36 -12.60
N ASN A 269 -10.20 -8.20 -12.25
CA ASN A 269 -11.52 -8.01 -11.68
C ASN A 269 -12.59 -8.07 -12.80
N ARG A 270 -13.51 -9.01 -12.70
CA ARG A 270 -14.62 -9.25 -13.65
C ARG A 270 -15.99 -9.01 -13.03
N LEU A 271 -16.05 -8.31 -11.88
CA LEU A 271 -17.29 -8.09 -11.12
C LEU A 271 -18.41 -7.45 -11.95
N ASP A 272 -18.08 -6.64 -12.95
CA ASP A 272 -19.07 -5.97 -13.81
C ASP A 272 -19.49 -6.81 -15.03
N THR A 273 -18.81 -7.91 -15.31
CA THR A 273 -19.02 -8.77 -16.48
C THR A 273 -19.62 -10.14 -16.14
N THR A 274 -19.45 -10.60 -14.91
CA THR A 274 -20.03 -11.85 -14.41
C THR A 274 -21.43 -11.58 -13.86
N ARG A 275 -22.46 -12.11 -14.50
CA ARG A 275 -23.87 -12.09 -14.05
C ARG A 275 -24.34 -13.50 -13.70
#